data_7ede1bf51f075110052521afd8f1be0b
#
_entry.id   7ede1bf51f075110052521afd8f1be0b
#
_cell.length_a   1.000
_cell.length_b   1.000
_cell.length_c   1.000
_cell.angle_alpha   90.00
_cell.angle_beta   90.00
_cell.angle_gamma   90.00
#
_symmetry.space_group_name_H-M   'P 1'
#
loop_
_entity.id
_entity.type
_entity.pdbx_description
1 polymer ?
#
loop_
_entity_poly.entity_id
_entity_poly.type
_entity_poly.pdbx_seq_one_letter_code
_entity_poly.pdbx_strand_id
1 'polypeptide(L)'
;MSLIAMVALVSCEKEMMNYEGGNGIYFDTEGMMLDTVSVHWGLKNSDVTEQEIQLKVMLIGNVTDYDRNFSVEIETREGDDSAAIEGVHYEPILKQHTIKAGESETTIKVKLKRAPELLNKPARFAIKLVENEELAFLYTRYGAQMVDDTTVVSRPLDYQRAIYIDEKF
;
A
#
# COMPACT_ATOMS: atom_id res chain seq x y z
N MET A 1 18.18 68.28 -9.83
CA MET A 1 17.85 67.48 -8.63
C MET A 1 17.01 66.31 -9.09
N SER A 2 17.61 65.14 -9.19
CA SER A 2 16.94 63.92 -9.67
C SER A 2 16.63 63.05 -8.45
N LEU A 3 15.35 62.82 -8.18
CA LEU A 3 14.88 62.04 -7.05
C LEU A 3 14.80 60.59 -7.49
N ILE A 4 15.73 59.76 -7.03
CA ILE A 4 15.70 58.30 -7.24
C ILE A 4 14.77 57.70 -6.21
N ALA A 5 13.61 57.22 -6.66
CA ALA A 5 12.68 56.44 -5.82
C ALA A 5 13.19 55.00 -5.70
N MET A 6 13.67 54.65 -4.49
CA MET A 6 14.09 53.30 -4.13
C MET A 6 12.87 52.46 -3.81
N VAL A 7 12.46 51.57 -4.73
CA VAL A 7 11.39 50.60 -4.51
C VAL A 7 11.97 49.44 -3.68
N ALA A 8 11.62 49.38 -2.43
CA ALA A 8 11.90 48.22 -1.57
C ALA A 8 10.96 47.06 -1.97
N LEU A 9 11.50 46.02 -2.61
CA LEU A 9 10.82 44.76 -2.83
C LEU A 9 10.75 44.03 -1.46
N VAL A 10 9.62 44.14 -0.80
CA VAL A 10 9.30 43.28 0.35
C VAL A 10 9.02 41.89 -0.22
N SER A 11 10.00 41.03 -0.24
CA SER A 11 9.82 39.59 -0.46
C SER A 11 9.03 39.02 0.74
N CYS A 12 7.78 38.70 0.54
CA CYS A 12 7.03 37.89 1.50
C CYS A 12 7.60 36.47 1.41
N GLU A 13 8.58 36.13 2.23
CA GLU A 13 8.91 34.74 2.51
C GLU A 13 7.69 34.12 3.21
N LYS A 14 6.90 33.34 2.47
CA LYS A 14 5.95 32.43 3.08
C LYS A 14 6.75 31.44 3.90
N GLU A 15 6.74 31.60 5.22
CA GLU A 15 7.19 30.53 6.09
C GLU A 15 6.39 29.29 5.73
N MET A 16 7.05 28.31 5.10
CA MET A 16 6.47 27.00 4.93
C MET A 16 6.27 26.42 6.33
N MET A 17 5.01 26.18 6.71
CA MET A 17 4.72 25.47 7.96
C MET A 17 5.41 24.12 7.91
N ASN A 18 6.48 23.97 8.68
CA ASN A 18 7.11 22.67 8.85
C ASN A 18 6.14 21.76 9.61
N TYR A 19 5.99 20.56 9.13
CA TYR A 19 5.26 19.53 9.84
C TYR A 19 6.04 19.13 11.09
N GLU A 20 5.44 19.32 12.28
CA GLU A 20 6.03 19.01 13.58
C GLU A 20 5.52 17.67 14.16
N GLY A 21 4.72 16.91 13.39
CA GLY A 21 4.22 15.61 13.81
C GLY A 21 5.25 14.48 13.67
N GLY A 22 4.86 13.28 14.09
CA GLY A 22 5.68 12.07 13.91
C GLY A 22 5.78 11.65 12.44
N ASN A 23 6.74 10.79 12.13
CA ASN A 23 6.84 10.18 10.81
C ASN A 23 6.06 8.86 10.77
N GLY A 24 5.39 8.60 9.66
CA GLY A 24 4.63 7.37 9.51
C GLY A 24 4.51 6.92 8.06
N ILE A 25 4.01 5.71 7.89
CA ILE A 25 3.71 5.12 6.58
C ILE A 25 2.29 4.57 6.55
N TYR A 26 1.71 4.54 5.37
CA TYR A 26 0.40 3.92 5.12
C TYR A 26 0.27 3.50 3.66
N PHE A 27 -0.64 2.56 3.38
CA PHE A 27 -1.02 2.26 2.01
C PHE A 27 -1.99 3.32 1.47
N ASP A 28 -1.68 3.88 0.32
CA ASP A 28 -2.63 4.69 -0.42
C ASP A 28 -3.72 3.80 -1.03
N THR A 29 -4.96 4.07 -0.62
CA THR A 29 -6.14 3.38 -1.16
C THR A 29 -6.83 4.20 -2.26
N GLU A 30 -6.18 5.28 -2.75
CA GLU A 30 -6.73 6.19 -3.77
C GLU A 30 -8.15 6.69 -3.45
N GLY A 31 -8.43 6.90 -2.16
CA GLY A 31 -9.74 7.33 -1.68
C GLY A 31 -10.81 6.22 -1.65
N MET A 32 -10.47 5.00 -2.06
CA MET A 32 -11.39 3.86 -1.93
C MET A 32 -11.48 3.40 -0.48
N MET A 33 -12.68 3.08 -0.02
CA MET A 33 -12.90 2.52 1.32
C MET A 33 -12.59 1.02 1.40
N LEU A 34 -11.95 0.47 0.38
CA LEU A 34 -11.64 -0.96 0.27
C LEU A 34 -10.14 -1.18 0.45
N ASP A 35 -9.80 -2.08 1.36
CA ASP A 35 -8.44 -2.57 1.56
C ASP A 35 -8.05 -3.67 0.58
N THR A 36 -8.99 -4.16 -0.22
CA THR A 36 -8.84 -5.35 -1.06
C THR A 36 -8.59 -4.99 -2.53
N VAL A 37 -7.53 -5.55 -3.06
CA VAL A 37 -7.23 -5.59 -4.50
C VAL A 37 -7.73 -6.94 -5.05
N SER A 38 -8.69 -6.91 -5.96
CA SER A 38 -9.24 -8.11 -6.58
C SER A 38 -8.73 -8.30 -8.00
N VAL A 39 -8.30 -9.52 -8.32
CA VAL A 39 -7.90 -9.92 -9.67
C VAL A 39 -8.73 -11.11 -10.11
N HIS A 40 -9.54 -10.87 -11.14
CA HIS A 40 -10.44 -11.85 -11.74
C HIS A 40 -9.85 -12.33 -13.07
N TRP A 41 -9.26 -13.54 -13.07
CA TRP A 41 -8.62 -14.09 -14.27
C TRP A 41 -9.62 -14.45 -15.37
N GLY A 42 -10.85 -14.84 -15.00
CA GLY A 42 -11.91 -15.14 -15.95
C GLY A 42 -12.29 -13.97 -16.86
N LEU A 43 -12.00 -12.73 -16.46
CA LEU A 43 -12.18 -11.53 -17.28
C LEU A 43 -11.02 -11.28 -18.26
N LYS A 44 -9.98 -12.12 -18.26
CA LYS A 44 -8.77 -11.98 -19.07
C LYS A 44 -8.65 -13.10 -20.09
N ASN A 45 -7.89 -12.86 -21.16
CA ASN A 45 -7.57 -13.91 -22.11
C ASN A 45 -6.85 -15.08 -21.43
N SER A 46 -7.08 -16.30 -21.92
CA SER A 46 -6.53 -17.52 -21.32
C SER A 46 -5.00 -17.63 -21.40
N ASP A 47 -4.36 -16.90 -22.30
CA ASP A 47 -2.92 -16.81 -22.47
C ASP A 47 -2.24 -15.87 -21.43
N VAL A 48 -3.03 -15.04 -20.73
CA VAL A 48 -2.54 -14.22 -19.64
C VAL A 48 -2.44 -15.05 -18.38
N THR A 49 -1.22 -15.42 -18.00
CA THR A 49 -0.92 -16.28 -16.85
C THR A 49 -0.33 -15.53 -15.65
N GLU A 50 0.08 -14.28 -15.84
CA GLU A 50 0.72 -13.46 -14.81
C GLU A 50 0.21 -12.02 -14.88
N GLN A 51 0.17 -11.35 -13.73
CA GLN A 51 -0.16 -9.93 -13.63
C GLN A 51 0.62 -9.28 -12.49
N GLU A 52 1.26 -8.15 -12.74
CA GLU A 52 1.80 -7.30 -11.70
C GLU A 52 0.71 -6.35 -11.18
N ILE A 53 0.55 -6.29 -9.87
CA ILE A 53 -0.19 -5.24 -9.18
C ILE A 53 0.78 -4.36 -8.41
N GLN A 54 0.40 -3.12 -8.19
CA GLN A 54 1.24 -2.12 -7.53
C GLN A 54 0.51 -1.60 -6.30
N LEU A 55 1.16 -1.70 -5.15
CA LEU A 55 0.64 -1.21 -3.88
C LEU A 55 1.46 0.02 -3.48
N LYS A 56 0.84 1.18 -3.53
CA LYS A 56 1.47 2.45 -3.23
C LYS A 56 1.55 2.64 -1.72
N VAL A 57 2.74 2.96 -1.22
CA VAL A 57 3.01 3.29 0.18
C VAL A 57 3.39 4.76 0.26
N MET A 58 2.70 5.50 1.12
CA MET A 58 2.85 6.93 1.33
C MET A 58 3.53 7.20 2.67
N LEU A 59 4.32 8.26 2.69
CA LEU A 59 4.92 8.81 3.89
C LEU A 59 3.97 9.83 4.54
N ILE A 60 3.87 9.82 5.86
CA ILE A 60 3.35 10.92 6.67
C ILE A 60 4.55 11.61 7.31
N GLY A 61 4.64 12.92 7.15
CA GLY A 61 5.75 13.70 7.69
C GLY A 61 6.62 14.33 6.62
N ASN A 62 7.74 14.88 7.04
CA ASN A 62 8.69 15.54 6.15
C ASN A 62 9.51 14.51 5.38
N VAL A 63 9.80 14.80 4.09
CA VAL A 63 10.81 14.06 3.35
C VAL A 63 12.20 14.31 3.95
N THR A 64 13.08 13.33 3.81
CA THR A 64 14.46 13.40 4.31
C THR A 64 15.47 13.39 3.17
N ASP A 65 16.68 13.77 3.43
CA ASP A 65 17.82 13.70 2.52
C ASP A 65 18.54 12.34 2.54
N TYR A 66 17.95 11.36 3.24
CA TYR A 66 18.41 9.97 3.31
C TYR A 66 17.27 8.98 3.05
N ASP A 67 17.64 7.77 2.68
CA ASP A 67 16.72 6.66 2.42
C ASP A 67 16.09 6.13 3.72
N ARG A 68 14.77 5.92 3.74
CA ARG A 68 14.06 5.30 4.87
C ARG A 68 13.61 3.89 4.51
N ASN A 69 13.97 2.95 5.36
CA ASN A 69 13.61 1.55 5.15
C ASN A 69 12.39 1.15 5.99
N PHE A 70 11.57 0.26 5.44
CA PHE A 70 10.46 -0.37 6.13
C PHE A 70 10.31 -1.83 5.71
N SER A 71 9.56 -2.58 6.50
CA SER A 71 9.30 -3.99 6.24
C SER A 71 7.84 -4.26 5.95
N VAL A 72 7.58 -5.39 5.28
CA VAL A 72 6.24 -5.95 5.14
C VAL A 72 6.21 -7.40 5.60
N GLU A 73 5.04 -7.83 6.07
CA GLU A 73 4.70 -9.20 6.37
C GLU A 73 3.60 -9.69 5.44
N ILE A 74 3.69 -10.97 5.05
CA ILE A 74 2.64 -11.64 4.30
C ILE A 74 1.78 -12.39 5.32
N GLU A 75 0.50 -12.08 5.32
CA GLU A 75 -0.46 -12.66 6.26
C GLU A 75 -1.48 -13.52 5.51
N THR A 76 -1.61 -14.76 5.94
CA THR A 76 -2.66 -15.68 5.53
C THR A 76 -3.43 -16.11 6.76
N ARG A 77 -4.73 -16.36 6.61
CA ARG A 77 -5.54 -16.84 7.74
C ARG A 77 -5.25 -18.32 7.95
N GLU A 78 -4.89 -18.68 9.19
CA GLU A 78 -4.69 -20.07 9.57
C GLU A 78 -5.98 -20.88 9.38
N GLY A 79 -5.87 -22.08 8.79
CA GLY A 79 -7.02 -22.95 8.51
C GLY A 79 -7.91 -22.47 7.35
N ASP A 80 -7.48 -21.44 6.61
CA ASP A 80 -8.21 -20.97 5.44
C ASP A 80 -7.82 -21.80 4.18
N ASP A 81 -8.74 -22.60 3.72
CA ASP A 81 -8.57 -23.40 2.49
C ASP A 81 -8.33 -22.53 1.24
N SER A 82 -8.62 -21.23 1.33
CA SER A 82 -8.37 -20.24 0.28
C SER A 82 -7.09 -19.43 0.53
N ALA A 83 -6.22 -19.83 1.47
CA ALA A 83 -4.93 -19.16 1.66
C ALA A 83 -4.08 -19.25 0.39
N ALA A 84 -3.59 -18.11 -0.09
CA ALA A 84 -2.70 -18.09 -1.25
C ALA A 84 -1.35 -18.72 -0.90
N ILE A 85 -0.76 -19.42 -1.86
CA ILE A 85 0.51 -20.14 -1.72
C ILE A 85 1.57 -19.41 -2.55
N GLU A 86 2.68 -19.04 -1.89
CA GLU A 86 3.85 -18.47 -2.56
C GLU A 86 4.42 -19.46 -3.60
N GLY A 87 4.80 -18.95 -4.75
CA GLY A 87 5.26 -19.73 -5.89
C GLY A 87 4.14 -20.29 -6.77
N VAL A 88 2.92 -20.44 -6.23
CA VAL A 88 1.72 -20.92 -6.95
C VAL A 88 0.83 -19.76 -7.38
N HIS A 89 0.39 -18.92 -6.44
CA HIS A 89 -0.55 -17.83 -6.69
C HIS A 89 0.14 -16.46 -6.82
N TYR A 90 1.34 -16.31 -6.28
CA TYR A 90 2.17 -15.11 -6.39
C TYR A 90 3.66 -15.46 -6.31
N GLU A 91 4.51 -14.59 -6.85
CA GLU A 91 5.97 -14.71 -6.69
C GLU A 91 6.43 -14.20 -5.32
N PRO A 92 7.60 -14.67 -4.82
CA PRO A 92 8.17 -14.18 -3.57
C PRO A 92 8.22 -12.66 -3.50
N ILE A 93 7.69 -12.09 -2.43
CA ILE A 93 7.64 -10.66 -2.21
C ILE A 93 8.82 -10.25 -1.32
N LEU A 94 9.55 -9.21 -1.72
CA LEU A 94 10.61 -8.66 -0.89
C LEU A 94 10.03 -8.17 0.43
N LYS A 95 10.67 -8.55 1.55
CA LYS A 95 10.23 -8.14 2.89
C LYS A 95 10.72 -6.74 3.28
N GLN A 96 11.78 -6.25 2.62
CA GLN A 96 12.37 -4.94 2.88
C GLN A 96 12.14 -4.02 1.69
N HIS A 97 11.70 -2.81 1.97
CA HIS A 97 11.44 -1.76 1.00
C HIS A 97 12.04 -0.44 1.47
N THR A 98 12.14 0.51 0.54
CA THR A 98 12.78 1.81 0.80
C THR A 98 11.96 2.93 0.17
N ILE A 99 11.74 3.99 0.97
CA ILE A 99 11.36 5.30 0.46
C ILE A 99 12.68 6.07 0.25
N LYS A 100 12.95 6.46 -0.98
CA LYS A 100 14.21 7.13 -1.33
C LYS A 100 14.30 8.54 -0.77
N ALA A 101 15.53 9.01 -0.56
CA ALA A 101 15.81 10.38 -0.19
C ALA A 101 15.06 11.37 -1.11
N GLY A 102 14.36 12.33 -0.52
CA GLY A 102 13.56 13.32 -1.26
C GLY A 102 12.18 12.83 -1.73
N GLU A 103 11.86 11.54 -1.57
CA GLU A 103 10.58 10.98 -1.99
C GLU A 103 9.59 10.89 -0.82
N SER A 104 8.31 11.07 -1.14
CA SER A 104 7.18 10.93 -0.18
C SER A 104 6.40 9.64 -0.37
N GLU A 105 6.79 8.80 -1.33
CA GLU A 105 6.10 7.57 -1.66
C GLU A 105 7.05 6.51 -2.23
N THR A 106 6.59 5.27 -2.20
CA THR A 106 7.21 4.16 -2.91
C THR A 106 6.15 3.13 -3.30
N THR A 107 6.52 2.13 -4.09
CA THR A 107 5.58 1.12 -4.61
C THR A 107 6.10 -0.28 -4.34
N ILE A 108 5.25 -1.12 -3.73
CA ILE A 108 5.47 -2.55 -3.62
C ILE A 108 4.86 -3.23 -4.84
N LYS A 109 5.68 -3.92 -5.61
CA LYS A 109 5.25 -4.69 -6.78
C LYS A 109 4.97 -6.13 -6.37
N VAL A 110 3.80 -6.61 -6.74
CA VAL A 110 3.36 -7.98 -6.45
C VAL A 110 3.00 -8.65 -7.76
N LYS A 111 3.71 -9.69 -8.10
CA LYS A 111 3.46 -10.48 -9.31
C LYS A 111 2.56 -11.66 -8.96
N LEU A 112 1.34 -11.61 -9.45
CA LEU A 112 0.31 -12.65 -9.28
C LEU A 112 0.40 -13.65 -10.42
N LYS A 113 0.05 -14.90 -10.11
CA LYS A 113 0.08 -16.03 -11.05
C LYS A 113 -1.31 -16.66 -11.16
N ARG A 114 -1.71 -16.97 -12.39
CA ARG A 114 -2.93 -17.71 -12.66
C ARG A 114 -2.69 -19.19 -12.45
N ALA A 115 -3.30 -19.76 -11.42
CA ALA A 115 -3.14 -21.14 -11.04
C ALA A 115 -4.41 -21.95 -11.40
N PRO A 116 -4.30 -23.22 -11.85
CA PRO A 116 -5.47 -24.02 -12.22
C PRO A 116 -6.51 -24.20 -11.13
N GLU A 117 -6.10 -24.23 -9.87
CA GLU A 117 -6.99 -24.37 -8.71
C GLU A 117 -7.95 -23.20 -8.53
N LEU A 118 -7.66 -22.02 -9.09
CA LEU A 118 -8.53 -20.83 -9.05
C LEU A 118 -9.87 -21.05 -9.76
N LEU A 119 -9.96 -22.04 -10.64
CA LEU A 119 -11.24 -22.50 -11.24
C LEU A 119 -12.22 -23.01 -10.18
N ASN A 120 -11.72 -23.58 -9.10
CA ASN A 120 -12.55 -24.23 -8.08
C ASN A 120 -12.72 -23.37 -6.83
N LYS A 121 -11.70 -22.61 -6.46
CA LYS A 121 -11.72 -21.77 -5.26
C LYS A 121 -10.83 -20.54 -5.41
N PRO A 122 -11.18 -19.41 -4.79
CA PRO A 122 -10.31 -18.23 -4.79
C PRO A 122 -9.06 -18.47 -3.96
N ALA A 123 -8.04 -17.64 -4.19
CA ALA A 123 -6.88 -17.52 -3.31
C ALA A 123 -6.81 -16.12 -2.71
N ARG A 124 -6.39 -16.02 -1.44
CA ARG A 124 -6.31 -14.75 -0.73
C ARG A 124 -5.14 -14.69 0.24
N PHE A 125 -4.56 -13.51 0.37
CA PHE A 125 -3.54 -13.17 1.35
C PHE A 125 -3.58 -11.66 1.62
N ALA A 126 -2.83 -11.21 2.60
CA ALA A 126 -2.66 -9.78 2.84
C ALA A 126 -1.18 -9.42 2.95
N ILE A 127 -0.86 -8.19 2.60
CA ILE A 127 0.44 -7.57 2.83
C ILE A 127 0.24 -6.52 3.90
N LYS A 128 0.99 -6.62 4.99
CA LYS A 128 0.93 -5.74 6.14
C LYS A 128 2.23 -4.97 6.28
N LEU A 129 2.13 -3.66 6.45
CA LEU A 129 3.28 -2.84 6.85
C LEU A 129 3.70 -3.17 8.28
N VAL A 130 4.97 -3.02 8.58
CA VAL A 130 5.53 -3.22 9.92
C VAL A 130 6.12 -1.91 10.40
N GLU A 131 5.70 -1.46 11.60
CA GLU A 131 6.28 -0.28 12.24
C GLU A 131 7.76 -0.49 12.59
N ASN A 132 8.51 0.60 12.59
CA ASN A 132 9.86 0.64 13.11
C ASN A 132 10.09 1.94 13.89
N GLU A 133 11.30 2.16 14.39
CA GLU A 133 11.66 3.34 15.20
C GLU A 133 11.49 4.67 14.46
N GLU A 134 11.55 4.64 13.12
CA GLU A 134 11.50 5.83 12.29
C GLU A 134 10.11 6.07 11.67
N LEU A 135 9.35 4.99 11.40
CA LEU A 135 8.08 5.02 10.67
C LEU A 135 7.00 4.29 11.47
N ALA A 136 6.10 5.06 12.06
CA ALA A 136 5.02 4.57 12.91
C ALA A 136 3.67 4.56 12.19
N PHE A 137 2.67 3.95 12.81
CA PHE A 137 1.27 4.03 12.42
C PHE A 137 0.60 5.18 13.18
N LEU A 138 0.60 6.38 12.58
CA LEU A 138 0.17 7.60 13.26
C LEU A 138 -1.36 7.71 13.43
N TYR A 139 -2.11 7.14 12.51
CA TYR A 139 -3.57 7.02 12.62
C TYR A 139 -4.04 5.79 11.85
N THR A 140 -5.20 5.26 12.21
CA THR A 140 -5.75 4.06 11.58
C THR A 140 -7.22 4.27 11.24
N ARG A 141 -7.54 4.13 9.96
CA ARG A 141 -8.93 3.94 9.53
C ARG A 141 -9.27 2.46 9.59
N TYR A 142 -10.45 2.14 10.04
CA TYR A 142 -10.95 0.78 10.08
C TYR A 142 -12.06 0.58 9.05
N GLY A 143 -11.98 -0.51 8.31
CA GLY A 143 -13.03 -0.98 7.42
C GLY A 143 -13.65 -2.27 7.93
N ALA A 144 -14.90 -2.50 7.59
CA ALA A 144 -15.58 -3.75 7.86
C ALA A 144 -15.33 -4.75 6.73
N GLN A 145 -14.96 -5.96 7.07
CA GLN A 145 -14.82 -7.07 6.12
C GLN A 145 -15.68 -8.25 6.55
N MET A 146 -16.50 -8.76 5.62
CA MET A 146 -17.15 -10.04 5.81
C MET A 146 -16.14 -11.17 5.61
N VAL A 147 -15.99 -12.02 6.60
CA VAL A 147 -15.14 -13.22 6.53
C VAL A 147 -15.94 -14.48 6.21
N ASP A 148 -17.23 -14.45 6.48
CA ASP A 148 -18.24 -15.43 6.08
C ASP A 148 -19.62 -14.73 6.02
N ASP A 149 -20.69 -15.46 5.73
CA ASP A 149 -22.05 -14.92 5.54
C ASP A 149 -22.61 -14.20 6.80
N THR A 150 -21.99 -14.38 7.95
CA THR A 150 -22.50 -13.88 9.25
C THR A 150 -21.47 -13.07 10.03
N THR A 151 -20.19 -13.22 9.73
CA THR A 151 -19.09 -12.65 10.52
C THR A 151 -18.47 -11.43 9.82
N VAL A 152 -18.54 -10.30 10.50
CA VAL A 152 -17.86 -9.06 10.09
C VAL A 152 -16.71 -8.80 11.02
N VAL A 153 -15.51 -8.63 10.48
CA VAL A 153 -14.32 -8.22 11.23
C VAL A 153 -13.91 -6.80 10.85
N SER A 154 -13.40 -6.07 11.83
CA SER A 154 -12.80 -4.76 11.59
C SER A 154 -11.32 -4.93 11.26
N ARG A 155 -10.85 -4.30 10.18
CA ARG A 155 -9.45 -4.31 9.76
C ARG A 155 -8.89 -2.91 9.60
N PRO A 156 -7.60 -2.71 9.89
CA PRO A 156 -6.92 -1.48 9.56
C PRO A 156 -6.77 -1.35 8.04
N LEU A 157 -7.35 -0.30 7.44
CA LEU A 157 -7.28 -0.05 6.01
C LEU A 157 -5.92 0.50 5.56
N ASP A 158 -5.26 1.24 6.44
CA ASP A 158 -4.07 2.01 6.09
C ASP A 158 -2.78 1.19 6.14
N TYR A 159 -2.76 0.09 6.91
CA TYR A 159 -1.53 -0.69 7.16
C TYR A 159 -1.56 -2.09 6.57
N GLN A 160 -2.66 -2.46 5.95
CA GLN A 160 -2.85 -3.77 5.35
C GLN A 160 -3.57 -3.66 4.00
N ARG A 161 -3.10 -4.41 3.02
CA ARG A 161 -3.77 -4.58 1.72
C ARG A 161 -4.10 -6.05 1.52
N ALA A 162 -5.38 -6.36 1.47
CA ALA A 162 -5.84 -7.70 1.12
C ALA A 162 -5.78 -7.90 -0.40
N ILE A 163 -5.40 -9.09 -0.83
CA ILE A 163 -5.35 -9.48 -2.24
C ILE A 163 -6.22 -10.70 -2.40
N TYR A 164 -7.15 -10.61 -3.33
CA TYR A 164 -8.12 -11.65 -3.68
C TYR A 164 -7.96 -12.00 -5.14
N ILE A 165 -7.82 -13.29 -5.42
CA ILE A 165 -7.54 -13.81 -6.75
C ILE A 165 -8.54 -14.93 -7.04
N ASP A 166 -9.22 -14.87 -8.17
CA ASP A 166 -10.12 -15.94 -8.62
C ASP A 166 -10.19 -16.05 -10.14
N GLU A 167 -10.95 -17.03 -10.61
CA GLU A 167 -11.24 -17.29 -12.02
C GLU A 167 -12.67 -16.87 -12.42
N LYS A 168 -13.34 -16.04 -11.59
CA LYS A 168 -14.72 -15.61 -11.88
C LYS A 168 -14.78 -14.60 -13.03
N PHE A 169 -15.94 -14.58 -13.69
CA PHE A 169 -16.30 -13.63 -14.74
C PHE A 169 -17.09 -12.46 -14.19
#